data_be69e55593475aac1fd8905e52923854
#
_entry.id   be69e55593475aac1fd8905e52923854
#
_cell.length_a   1.000
_cell.length_b   1.000
_cell.length_c   1.000
_cell.angle_alpha   90.00
_cell.angle_beta   90.00
_cell.angle_gamma   90.00
#
_symmetry.space_group_name_H-M   'P 1'
#
loop_
_entity.id
_entity.type
_entity.pdbx_description
1 polymer ?
#
loop_
_entity_poly.entity_id
_entity_poly.type
_entity_poly.pdbx_seq_one_letter_code
_entity_poly.pdbx_strand_id
1 'polypeptide(L)'
;MSTKEVDEQMLNVQNKNSSYFVEWIPNNIKSSICDIPPRGLKMAVTFVGNSTAIQEMFKRVGEQFTAMFRRKAFLHWYTTEGMDEMEFTEAESNMNDLVSEYQQYQEATAEDDAEDEEEMDEY
;
A
#
# COMPACT_ATOMS: atom_id res chain seq x y z
N MET A 1 8.80 -25.43 12.72
CA MET A 1 8.57 -24.88 11.35
C MET A 1 9.91 -24.66 10.70
N SER A 2 10.10 -25.14 9.47
CA SER A 2 11.37 -24.97 8.76
C SER A 2 11.29 -23.83 7.73
N THR A 3 12.43 -23.21 7.46
CA THR A 3 12.54 -22.16 6.43
C THR A 3 12.11 -22.68 5.06
N LYS A 4 12.46 -23.94 4.76
CA LYS A 4 12.09 -24.59 3.51
C LYS A 4 10.58 -24.69 3.32
N GLU A 5 9.84 -25.09 4.36
CA GLU A 5 8.37 -25.18 4.32
C GLU A 5 7.72 -23.84 4.11
N VAL A 6 8.22 -22.80 4.78
CA VAL A 6 7.71 -21.43 4.62
C VAL A 6 7.98 -20.90 3.20
N ASP A 7 9.19 -21.09 2.69
CA ASP A 7 9.56 -20.64 1.34
C ASP A 7 8.75 -21.36 0.25
N GLU A 8 8.49 -22.65 0.43
CA GLU A 8 7.64 -23.45 -0.45
C GLU A 8 6.20 -22.94 -0.49
N GLN A 9 5.62 -22.62 0.69
CA GLN A 9 4.27 -22.06 0.76
C GLN A 9 4.20 -20.65 0.18
N MET A 10 5.22 -19.81 0.37
CA MET A 10 5.30 -18.48 -0.23
C MET A 10 5.40 -18.56 -1.76
N LEU A 11 6.19 -19.49 -2.27
CA LEU A 11 6.28 -19.72 -3.71
C LEU A 11 4.94 -20.19 -4.31
N ASN A 12 4.20 -21.05 -3.61
CA ASN A 12 2.87 -21.48 -4.03
C ASN A 12 1.87 -20.30 -4.07
N VAL A 13 1.92 -19.39 -3.11
CA VAL A 13 1.08 -18.19 -3.10
C VAL A 13 1.39 -17.30 -4.29
N GLN A 14 2.66 -17.07 -4.60
CA GLN A 14 3.07 -16.27 -5.75
C GLN A 14 2.66 -16.90 -7.08
N ASN A 15 2.88 -18.21 -7.27
CA ASN A 15 2.57 -18.89 -8.51
C ASN A 15 1.07 -19.01 -8.82
N LYS A 16 0.25 -19.14 -7.77
CA LYS A 16 -1.22 -19.22 -7.93
C LYS A 16 -1.88 -17.86 -8.16
N ASN A 17 -1.20 -16.78 -7.83
CA ASN A 17 -1.71 -15.41 -7.90
C ASN A 17 -0.72 -14.49 -8.62
N SER A 18 -0.14 -14.95 -9.70
CA SER A 18 0.93 -14.24 -10.42
C SER A 18 0.53 -12.82 -10.86
N SER A 19 -0.74 -12.62 -11.24
CA SER A 19 -1.28 -11.32 -11.64
C SER A 19 -1.34 -10.26 -10.51
N TYR A 20 -1.25 -10.66 -9.24
CA TYR A 20 -1.24 -9.77 -8.09
C TYR A 20 0.15 -9.38 -7.60
N PHE A 21 1.20 -9.99 -8.19
CA PHE A 21 2.59 -9.73 -7.84
C PHE A 21 3.30 -9.06 -9.01
N VAL A 22 4.13 -8.08 -8.70
CA VAL A 22 4.90 -7.34 -9.70
C VAL A 22 6.04 -8.21 -10.21
N GLU A 23 6.05 -8.57 -11.50
CA GLU A 23 7.04 -9.45 -12.10
C GLU A 23 8.44 -8.82 -12.19
N TRP A 24 8.52 -7.51 -12.37
CA TRP A 24 9.78 -6.79 -12.49
C TRP A 24 10.55 -6.62 -11.17
N ILE A 25 9.96 -7.00 -10.03
CA ILE A 25 10.65 -7.07 -8.73
C ILE A 25 10.84 -8.55 -8.34
N PRO A 26 11.98 -9.17 -8.66
CA PRO A 26 12.28 -10.52 -8.18
C PRO A 26 12.46 -10.49 -6.65
N ASN A 27 12.04 -11.56 -5.98
CA ASN A 27 12.16 -11.71 -4.53
C ASN A 27 11.45 -10.60 -3.72
N ASN A 28 10.23 -10.27 -4.10
CA ASN A 28 9.40 -9.27 -3.41
C ASN A 28 8.88 -9.75 -2.04
N ILE A 29 9.11 -11.01 -1.68
CA ILE A 29 8.79 -11.59 -0.39
C ILE A 29 10.06 -12.06 0.31
N LYS A 30 10.23 -11.62 1.55
CA LYS A 30 11.30 -12.10 2.45
C LYS A 30 10.66 -12.69 3.68
N SER A 31 11.07 -13.91 4.03
CA SER A 31 10.60 -14.62 5.21
C SER A 31 11.73 -14.82 6.21
N SER A 32 11.43 -14.69 7.48
CA SER A 32 12.36 -15.04 8.55
C SER A 32 11.63 -15.82 9.64
N ILE A 33 12.38 -16.67 10.33
CA ILE A 33 11.85 -17.54 11.38
C ILE A 33 12.67 -17.29 12.65
N CYS A 34 11.94 -17.21 13.78
CA CYS A 34 12.53 -17.12 15.10
C CYS A 34 11.91 -18.22 15.98
N ASP A 35 12.74 -18.97 16.67
CA ASP A 35 12.31 -20.06 17.55
C ASP A 35 11.73 -19.57 18.88
N ILE A 36 11.99 -18.32 19.22
CA ILE A 36 11.53 -17.71 20.47
C ILE A 36 10.23 -16.93 20.20
N PRO A 37 9.07 -17.41 20.68
CA PRO A 37 7.81 -16.70 20.50
C PRO A 37 7.71 -15.47 21.41
N PRO A 38 6.82 -14.52 21.07
CA PRO A 38 6.50 -13.40 21.94
C PRO A 38 5.94 -13.87 23.28
N ARG A 39 6.09 -13.06 24.32
CA ARG A 39 5.62 -13.36 25.67
C ARG A 39 4.12 -13.67 25.69
N GLY A 40 3.76 -14.81 26.25
CA GLY A 40 2.37 -15.25 26.40
C GLY A 40 1.77 -15.93 25.18
N LEU A 41 2.53 -16.09 24.09
CA LEU A 41 2.09 -16.76 22.87
C LEU A 41 2.91 -18.02 22.63
N LYS A 42 2.27 -19.06 22.11
CA LYS A 42 2.95 -20.28 21.66
C LYS A 42 3.53 -20.10 20.26
N MET A 43 2.81 -19.38 19.41
CA MET A 43 3.18 -19.09 18.03
C MET A 43 2.67 -17.69 17.65
N ALA A 44 3.41 -17.01 16.83
CA ALA A 44 3.00 -15.73 16.26
C ALA A 44 3.48 -15.59 14.81
N VAL A 45 2.69 -14.93 14.00
CA VAL A 45 3.04 -14.56 12.62
C VAL A 45 2.79 -13.08 12.43
N THR A 46 3.75 -12.39 11.85
CA THR A 46 3.61 -11.00 11.44
C THR A 46 3.81 -10.90 9.94
N PHE A 47 2.85 -10.32 9.25
CA PHE A 47 2.95 -9.99 7.84
C PHE A 47 3.09 -8.48 7.68
N VAL A 48 4.09 -8.06 6.91
CA VAL A 48 4.30 -6.66 6.53
C VAL A 48 4.29 -6.58 5.01
N GLY A 49 3.31 -5.92 4.46
CA GLY A 49 3.14 -5.80 3.01
C GLY A 49 2.92 -4.36 2.58
N ASN A 50 3.56 -3.97 1.48
CA ASN A 50 3.29 -2.72 0.79
C ASN A 50 2.39 -3.01 -0.41
N SER A 51 1.16 -2.49 -0.39
CA SER A 51 0.18 -2.67 -1.45
C SER A 51 -0.34 -1.32 -1.93
N THR A 52 -0.52 -1.17 -3.23
CA THR A 52 -1.14 0.03 -3.81
C THR A 52 -2.58 0.24 -3.34
N ALA A 53 -3.25 -0.80 -2.87
CA ALA A 53 -4.59 -0.71 -2.29
C ALA A 53 -4.67 0.19 -1.05
N ILE A 54 -3.55 0.49 -0.40
CA ILE A 54 -3.50 1.42 0.75
C ILE A 54 -3.97 2.83 0.36
N GLN A 55 -3.88 3.19 -0.92
CA GLN A 55 -4.38 4.48 -1.41
C GLN A 55 -5.86 4.70 -1.12
N GLU A 56 -6.68 3.66 -1.06
CA GLU A 56 -8.11 3.78 -0.76
C GLU A 56 -8.36 4.32 0.65
N MET A 57 -7.53 3.94 1.60
CA MET A 57 -7.59 4.49 2.95
C MET A 57 -7.24 5.99 2.95
N PHE A 58 -6.22 6.38 2.22
CA PHE A 58 -5.84 7.79 2.08
C PHE A 58 -6.90 8.60 1.33
N LYS A 59 -7.49 8.06 0.27
CA LYS A 59 -8.62 8.68 -0.43
C LYS A 59 -9.80 8.93 0.50
N ARG A 60 -10.19 7.95 1.28
CA ARG A 60 -11.29 8.07 2.23
C ARG A 60 -11.05 9.17 3.26
N VAL A 61 -9.86 9.20 3.87
CA VAL A 61 -9.50 10.24 4.82
C VAL A 61 -9.46 11.61 4.15
N GLY A 62 -8.89 11.70 2.94
CA GLY A 62 -8.85 12.92 2.15
C GLY A 62 -10.24 13.48 1.81
N GLU A 63 -11.19 12.64 1.43
CA GLU A 63 -12.58 13.05 1.18
C GLU A 63 -13.26 13.61 2.43
N GLN A 64 -13.09 12.95 3.56
CA GLN A 64 -13.63 13.41 4.85
C GLN A 64 -12.99 14.74 5.27
N PHE A 65 -11.69 14.86 5.10
CA PHE A 65 -10.95 16.09 5.37
C PHE A 65 -11.45 17.24 4.50
N THR A 66 -11.53 17.05 3.18
CA THR A 66 -11.98 18.07 2.24
C THR A 66 -13.41 18.51 2.53
N ALA A 67 -14.30 17.58 2.89
CA ALA A 67 -15.68 17.90 3.25
C ALA A 67 -15.78 18.83 4.47
N MET A 68 -14.90 18.67 5.44
CA MET A 68 -14.83 19.51 6.63
C MET A 68 -14.06 20.82 6.36
N PHE A 69 -12.91 20.72 5.71
CA PHE A 69 -12.01 21.85 5.49
C PHE A 69 -12.61 22.90 4.54
N ARG A 70 -13.31 22.47 3.49
CA ARG A 70 -14.01 23.39 2.57
C ARG A 70 -15.01 24.28 3.28
N ARG A 71 -15.61 23.78 4.37
CA ARG A 71 -16.54 24.54 5.24
C ARG A 71 -15.85 25.21 6.41
N LYS A 72 -14.51 25.09 6.51
CA LYS A 72 -13.71 25.57 7.65
C LYS A 72 -14.20 25.04 9.00
N ALA A 73 -14.76 23.84 9.00
CA ALA A 73 -15.30 23.22 10.20
C ALA A 73 -14.16 22.94 11.21
N PHE A 74 -14.37 23.39 12.44
CA PHE A 74 -13.44 23.24 13.55
C PHE A 74 -12.04 23.87 13.35
N LEU A 75 -11.82 24.57 12.27
CA LEU A 75 -10.52 25.17 11.94
C LEU A 75 -10.08 26.19 12.99
N HIS A 76 -11.02 26.92 13.58
CA HIS A 76 -10.73 27.96 14.59
C HIS A 76 -10.01 27.41 15.82
N TRP A 77 -10.20 26.15 16.19
CA TRP A 77 -9.48 25.51 17.29
C TRP A 77 -7.98 25.44 17.06
N TYR A 78 -7.60 25.26 15.81
CA TYR A 78 -6.19 25.15 15.41
C TYR A 78 -5.57 26.53 15.16
N THR A 79 -6.29 27.41 14.47
CA THR A 79 -5.79 28.77 14.17
C THR A 79 -5.65 29.61 15.44
N THR A 80 -6.50 29.42 16.42
CA THR A 80 -6.40 30.07 17.73
C THR A 80 -5.14 29.69 18.48
N GLU A 81 -4.64 28.46 18.26
CA GLU A 81 -3.39 27.94 18.85
C GLU A 81 -2.14 28.25 18.00
N GLY A 82 -2.27 29.04 16.94
CA GLY A 82 -1.16 29.53 16.13
C GLY A 82 -0.88 28.78 14.84
N MET A 83 -1.71 27.81 14.47
CA MET A 83 -1.61 27.17 13.16
C MET A 83 -2.14 28.08 12.04
N ASP A 84 -1.47 28.06 10.90
CA ASP A 84 -1.92 28.74 9.70
C ASP A 84 -2.84 27.80 8.87
N GLU A 85 -3.83 28.40 8.21
CA GLU A 85 -4.69 27.68 7.25
C GLU A 85 -3.89 27.07 6.09
N MET A 86 -2.76 27.66 5.73
CA MET A 86 -1.83 27.13 4.73
C MET A 86 -1.31 25.73 5.05
N GLU A 87 -1.09 25.41 6.34
CA GLU A 87 -0.61 24.09 6.75
C GLU A 87 -1.63 22.99 6.43
N PHE A 88 -2.93 23.30 6.52
CA PHE A 88 -4.01 22.39 6.13
C PHE A 88 -4.06 22.20 4.60
N THR A 89 -3.89 23.24 3.84
CA THR A 89 -3.83 23.20 2.38
C THR A 89 -2.63 22.39 1.90
N GLU A 90 -1.47 22.57 2.51
CA GLU A 90 -0.26 21.82 2.21
C GLU A 90 -0.41 20.33 2.56
N ALA A 91 -0.99 20.01 3.70
CA ALA A 91 -1.27 18.63 4.08
C ALA A 91 -2.24 17.93 3.11
N GLU A 92 -3.28 18.63 2.65
CA GLU A 92 -4.21 18.13 1.63
C GLU A 92 -3.49 17.85 0.31
N SER A 93 -2.64 18.77 -0.14
CA SER A 93 -1.84 18.61 -1.36
C SER A 93 -0.91 17.41 -1.25
N ASN A 94 -0.16 17.29 -0.16
CA ASN A 94 0.76 16.18 0.06
C ASN A 94 0.04 14.82 0.08
N MET A 95 -1.16 14.76 0.65
CA MET A 95 -1.97 13.55 0.63
C MET A 95 -2.44 13.18 -0.78
N ASN A 96 -2.87 14.16 -1.57
CA ASN A 96 -3.27 13.96 -2.95
C ASN A 96 -2.10 13.52 -3.83
N ASP A 97 -0.91 14.08 -3.62
CA ASP A 97 0.31 13.69 -4.32
C ASP A 97 0.67 12.22 -4.00
N LEU A 98 0.57 11.81 -2.74
CA LEU A 98 0.81 10.43 -2.33
C LEU A 98 -0.17 9.45 -3.00
N VAL A 99 -1.45 9.79 -3.03
CA VAL A 99 -2.47 8.98 -3.73
C VAL A 99 -2.17 8.88 -5.21
N SER A 100 -1.75 9.97 -5.84
CA SER A 100 -1.40 10.01 -7.26
C SER A 100 -0.18 9.13 -7.57
N GLU A 101 0.82 9.11 -6.71
CA GLU A 101 1.99 8.23 -6.85
C GLU A 101 1.59 6.75 -6.77
N TYR A 102 0.75 6.37 -5.80
CA TYR A 102 0.25 4.99 -5.73
C TYR A 102 -0.55 4.60 -6.96
N GLN A 103 -1.37 5.50 -7.49
CA GLN A 103 -2.14 5.27 -8.71
C GLN A 103 -1.23 5.06 -9.92
N GLN A 104 -0.16 5.84 -10.05
CA GLN A 104 0.81 5.70 -11.12
C GLN A 104 1.48 4.32 -11.11
N TYR A 105 1.90 3.84 -9.95
CA TYR A 105 2.51 2.49 -9.83
C TYR A 105 1.49 1.38 -10.11
N GLN A 106 0.25 1.55 -9.76
CA GLN A 106 -0.80 0.59 -10.05
C GLN A 106 -1.10 0.52 -11.56
N GLU A 107 -1.14 1.65 -12.25
CA GLU A 107 -1.37 1.71 -13.69
C GLU A 107 -0.18 1.15 -14.49
N ALA A 108 1.05 1.41 -14.07
CA ALA A 108 2.25 0.86 -14.72
C ALA A 108 2.27 -0.68 -14.72
N THR A 109 1.79 -1.33 -13.66
CA THR A 109 1.66 -2.79 -13.60
C THR A 109 0.61 -3.29 -14.58
N ALA A 110 -0.48 -2.55 -14.78
CA ALA A 110 -1.55 -2.92 -15.71
C ALA A 110 -1.17 -2.74 -17.19
N GLU A 111 -0.31 -1.76 -17.49
CA GLU A 111 0.21 -1.54 -18.85
C GLU A 111 1.20 -2.64 -19.25
N ASP A 112 2.08 -3.07 -18.35
CA ASP A 112 3.01 -4.17 -18.59
C ASP A 112 2.26 -5.49 -18.87
N ASP A 113 1.19 -5.78 -18.11
CA ASP A 113 0.35 -6.98 -18.34
C ASP A 113 -0.40 -6.92 -19.69
N ALA A 114 -0.78 -5.72 -20.15
CA ALA A 114 -1.50 -5.54 -21.41
C ALA A 114 -0.57 -5.69 -22.63
N GLU A 115 0.67 -5.24 -22.56
CA GLU A 115 1.67 -5.40 -23.62
C GLU A 115 2.07 -6.87 -23.79
N ASP A 116 2.20 -7.63 -22.69
CA ASP A 116 2.51 -9.06 -22.73
C ASP A 116 1.34 -9.90 -23.31
N GLU A 117 0.08 -9.52 -23.09
CA GLU A 117 -1.08 -10.18 -23.69
C GLU A 117 -1.18 -9.91 -25.20
N GLU A 118 -0.86 -8.69 -25.68
CA GLU A 118 -0.86 -8.35 -27.09
C GLU A 118 0.27 -9.07 -27.84
N GLU A 119 1.46 -9.26 -27.25
CA GLU A 119 2.55 -10.03 -27.88
C GLU A 119 2.26 -11.54 -27.98
N MET A 120 1.43 -12.10 -27.09
CA MET A 120 1.05 -13.51 -27.16
C MET A 120 -0.02 -13.80 -28.22
N ASP A 121 -0.85 -12.83 -28.58
CA ASP A 121 -1.90 -12.99 -29.59
C ASP A 121 -1.37 -12.79 -31.06
N GLU A 122 -0.13 -12.32 -31.25
CA GLU A 122 0.51 -12.17 -32.56
C GLU A 122 1.32 -13.41 -33.03
N TYR A 123 1.38 -14.48 -32.25
CA TYR A 123 2.05 -15.75 -32.62
C TYR A 123 1.04 -16.90 -32.74
#